data_f80c31af151a580a387c32608f223d30
#
_entry.id   f80c31af151a580a387c32608f223d30
#
_cell.length_a   1.000
_cell.length_b   1.000
_cell.length_c   1.000
_cell.angle_alpha   90.00
_cell.angle_beta   90.00
_cell.angle_gamma   90.00
#
_symmetry.space_group_name_H-M   'P 1'
#
loop_
_entity.id
_entity.type
_entity.pdbx_description
1 polymer ?
#
loop_
_entity_poly.entity_id
_entity_poly.type
_entity_poly.pdbx_seq_one_letter_code
_entity_poly.pdbx_strand_id
1 'polypeptide(L)'
;MLLLLLCPFVVQGQEAFQRDIKKTVFVPKGQWVAGLSVNYSQSTQNDYQFLIIENISGDTYSFKVSPMVCYIVKNDLGLGGKFAYSRNLTKLESASIVLDSETKYDVNNLYTLSHNYYGMAIMRNYFSLGTSKRFGFFNELQLQVGGGQSKLMQGKGADIIGSYQRNFSLDIGIAPGMIMFLNNYSALEVNVGVLGFSYNHTKQISNQIYQSNFRSNSANFKINLMSISFGVSFYL
;
A
#
# COMPACT_ATOMS: atom_id res chain seq x y z
N MET A 1 18.25 30.23 -6.27
CA MET A 1 17.87 30.19 -7.69
C MET A 1 18.85 29.25 -8.38
N LEU A 2 18.54 27.94 -8.42
CA LEU A 2 19.40 26.91 -8.98
C LEU A 2 18.76 26.43 -10.29
N LEU A 3 19.29 26.87 -11.40
CA LEU A 3 18.87 26.52 -12.75
C LEU A 3 19.43 25.13 -13.07
N LEU A 4 18.60 24.10 -13.06
CA LEU A 4 18.92 22.77 -13.55
C LEU A 4 18.96 22.80 -15.09
N LEU A 5 20.14 22.80 -15.64
CA LEU A 5 20.41 22.60 -17.06
C LEU A 5 19.97 21.21 -17.49
N LEU A 6 18.81 21.13 -18.14
CA LEU A 6 18.38 19.96 -18.92
C LEU A 6 19.23 19.92 -20.18
N CYS A 7 20.33 19.17 -20.17
CA CYS A 7 21.03 18.78 -21.39
C CYS A 7 20.18 17.80 -22.17
N PRO A 8 19.74 18.10 -23.40
CA PRO A 8 19.19 17.09 -24.28
C PRO A 8 20.33 16.18 -24.74
N PHE A 9 20.38 14.96 -24.20
CA PHE A 9 21.20 13.92 -24.81
C PHE A 9 20.60 13.59 -26.17
N VAL A 10 21.14 14.18 -27.21
CA VAL A 10 20.98 13.75 -28.60
C VAL A 10 21.76 12.44 -28.74
N VAL A 11 21.07 11.32 -28.52
CA VAL A 11 21.60 10.00 -28.87
C VAL A 11 21.51 9.88 -30.39
N GLN A 12 22.60 10.18 -31.08
CA GLN A 12 22.73 9.86 -32.49
C GLN A 12 22.93 8.36 -32.67
N GLY A 13 22.01 7.74 -33.42
CA GLY A 13 22.27 6.63 -34.33
C GLY A 13 22.90 5.39 -33.74
N GLN A 14 22.16 4.66 -32.89
CA GLN A 14 22.30 3.21 -32.86
C GLN A 14 21.20 2.64 -33.75
N GLU A 15 21.55 1.70 -34.65
CA GLU A 15 20.58 0.91 -35.41
C GLU A 15 19.47 0.49 -34.46
N ALA A 16 18.24 0.92 -34.77
CA ALA A 16 17.10 0.65 -33.92
C ALA A 16 16.95 -0.88 -33.86
N PHE A 17 17.33 -1.46 -32.73
CA PHE A 17 17.08 -2.87 -32.45
C PHE A 17 15.56 -3.08 -32.47
N GLN A 18 15.03 -3.46 -33.60
CA GLN A 18 13.63 -3.77 -33.77
C GLN A 18 13.36 -5.11 -33.09
N ARG A 19 12.88 -5.01 -31.87
CA ARG A 19 12.24 -6.15 -31.25
C ARG A 19 10.88 -6.30 -31.95
N ASP A 20 10.71 -7.30 -32.80
CA ASP A 20 9.43 -7.68 -33.40
C ASP A 20 8.43 -8.17 -32.35
N ILE A 21 8.08 -7.29 -31.43
CA ILE A 21 7.06 -7.55 -30.42
C ILE A 21 5.71 -7.31 -31.09
N LYS A 22 5.09 -8.37 -31.57
CA LYS A 22 3.71 -8.32 -32.04
C LYS A 22 2.82 -7.86 -30.89
N LYS A 23 2.25 -6.67 -31.00
CA LYS A 23 1.36 -6.09 -30.01
C LYS A 23 0.02 -6.85 -30.08
N THR A 24 -0.15 -7.82 -29.20
CA THR A 24 -1.41 -8.56 -29.06
C THR A 24 -2.30 -7.78 -28.09
N VAL A 25 -3.55 -7.54 -28.48
CA VAL A 25 -4.56 -6.98 -27.55
C VAL A 25 -4.84 -8.03 -26.49
N PHE A 26 -4.58 -7.69 -25.26
CA PHE A 26 -4.75 -8.57 -24.10
C PHE A 26 -6.13 -8.37 -23.47
N VAL A 27 -6.54 -7.11 -23.27
CA VAL A 27 -7.87 -6.75 -22.78
C VAL A 27 -8.54 -5.82 -23.80
N PRO A 28 -9.61 -6.27 -24.50
CA PRO A 28 -10.31 -5.47 -25.51
C PRO A 28 -11.03 -4.26 -24.89
N LYS A 29 -11.13 -3.18 -25.69
CA LYS A 29 -11.93 -2.00 -25.36
C LYS A 29 -13.41 -2.35 -25.19
N GLY A 30 -14.09 -1.63 -24.30
CA GLY A 30 -15.54 -1.67 -24.13
C GLY A 30 -16.02 -2.58 -23.01
N GLN A 31 -15.13 -3.26 -22.31
CA GLN A 31 -15.45 -4.14 -21.20
C GLN A 31 -15.53 -3.38 -19.88
N TRP A 32 -16.47 -3.79 -19.03
CA TRP A 32 -16.48 -3.45 -17.62
C TRP A 32 -15.66 -4.48 -16.82
N VAL A 33 -14.89 -4.01 -15.86
CA VAL A 33 -14.12 -4.87 -14.98
C VAL A 33 -14.58 -4.61 -13.55
N ALA A 34 -15.11 -5.63 -12.90
CA ALA A 34 -15.41 -5.62 -11.47
C ALA A 34 -14.43 -6.53 -10.75
N GLY A 35 -13.75 -6.03 -9.74
CA GLY A 35 -12.72 -6.78 -9.02
C GLY A 35 -12.81 -6.61 -7.52
N LEU A 36 -12.23 -7.57 -6.82
CA LEU A 36 -12.05 -7.55 -5.38
C LEU A 36 -10.64 -8.03 -5.05
N SER A 37 -9.89 -7.24 -4.30
CA SER A 37 -8.59 -7.66 -3.78
C SER A 37 -8.56 -7.67 -2.27
N VAL A 38 -7.84 -8.63 -1.72
CA VAL A 38 -7.65 -8.83 -0.27
C VAL A 38 -6.17 -8.93 0.01
N ASN A 39 -5.74 -8.25 1.07
CA ASN A 39 -4.42 -8.39 1.65
C ASN A 39 -4.58 -8.78 3.11
N TYR A 40 -3.83 -9.77 3.54
CA TYR A 40 -3.76 -10.20 4.92
C TYR A 40 -2.30 -10.36 5.31
N SER A 41 -1.93 -9.84 6.47
CA SER A 41 -0.60 -9.98 7.03
C SER A 41 -0.71 -10.19 8.54
N GLN A 42 0.04 -11.14 9.04
CA GLN A 42 0.21 -11.39 10.46
C GLN A 42 1.69 -11.54 10.78
N SER A 43 2.13 -10.97 11.88
CA SER A 43 3.49 -11.11 12.39
C SER A 43 3.45 -11.26 13.91
N THR A 44 4.11 -12.27 14.41
CA THR A 44 4.33 -12.50 15.84
C THR A 44 5.81 -12.37 16.12
N GLN A 45 6.17 -11.62 17.14
CA GLN A 45 7.54 -11.40 17.60
C GLN A 45 7.66 -11.86 19.04
N ASN A 46 8.65 -12.69 19.32
CA ASN A 46 8.96 -13.17 20.66
C ASN A 46 10.42 -12.88 20.95
N ASP A 47 10.68 -12.06 21.98
CA ASP A 47 12.02 -11.67 22.44
C ASP A 47 12.94 -11.19 21.30
N TYR A 48 12.36 -10.52 20.31
CA TYR A 48 13.11 -9.99 19.18
C TYR A 48 13.94 -8.77 19.59
N GLN A 49 15.14 -8.65 19.05
CA GLN A 49 16.04 -7.53 19.30
C GLN A 49 16.31 -6.78 17.98
N PHE A 50 16.26 -5.47 18.05
CA PHE A 50 16.58 -4.62 16.92
C PHE A 50 17.26 -3.33 17.36
N LEU A 51 18.56 -3.18 17.04
CA LEU A 51 19.41 -2.07 17.45
C LEU A 51 19.39 -1.85 18.98
N ILE A 52 18.83 -0.73 19.44
CA ILE A 52 18.72 -0.34 20.85
C ILE A 52 17.43 -0.84 21.50
N ILE A 53 16.57 -1.57 20.78
CA ILE A 53 15.32 -2.09 21.31
C ILE A 53 15.49 -3.59 21.52
N GLU A 54 15.27 -4.01 22.75
CA GLU A 54 15.38 -5.40 23.19
C GLU A 54 14.04 -5.93 23.70
N ASN A 55 13.91 -7.24 23.77
CA ASN A 55 12.74 -7.95 24.32
C ASN A 55 11.42 -7.52 23.68
N ILE A 56 11.41 -7.33 22.35
CA ILE A 56 10.20 -7.01 21.61
C ILE A 56 9.35 -8.26 21.53
N SER A 57 8.21 -8.24 22.21
CA SER A 57 7.22 -9.32 22.15
C SER A 57 5.85 -8.74 21.82
N GLY A 58 5.21 -9.30 20.80
CA GLY A 58 3.91 -8.80 20.39
C GLY A 58 3.38 -9.38 19.10
N ASP A 59 2.12 -9.10 18.83
CA ASP A 59 1.39 -9.52 17.65
C ASP A 59 0.95 -8.33 16.82
N THR A 60 1.15 -8.44 15.52
CA THR A 60 0.61 -7.50 14.55
C THR A 60 -0.27 -8.23 13.55
N TYR A 61 -1.44 -7.68 13.32
CA TYR A 61 -2.41 -8.17 12.35
C TYR A 61 -2.87 -7.03 11.45
N SER A 62 -2.86 -7.26 10.15
CA SER A 62 -3.35 -6.31 9.15
C SER A 62 -4.25 -7.02 8.16
N PHE A 63 -5.40 -6.41 7.90
CA PHE A 63 -6.37 -6.86 6.90
C PHE A 63 -6.80 -5.66 6.03
N LYS A 64 -6.80 -5.85 4.71
CA LYS A 64 -7.27 -4.84 3.76
C LYS A 64 -8.13 -5.51 2.70
N VAL A 65 -9.29 -4.92 2.44
CA VAL A 65 -10.19 -5.33 1.36
C VAL A 65 -10.42 -4.16 0.42
N SER A 66 -10.39 -4.42 -0.90
CA SER A 66 -10.46 -3.36 -1.89
C SER A 66 -11.30 -3.79 -3.09
N PRO A 67 -12.63 -3.51 -3.09
CA PRO A 67 -13.46 -3.61 -4.27
C PRO A 67 -13.08 -2.55 -5.31
N MET A 68 -13.22 -2.89 -6.59
CA MET A 68 -12.84 -2.09 -7.74
C MET A 68 -13.88 -2.21 -8.85
N VAL A 69 -14.10 -1.10 -9.56
CA VAL A 69 -14.81 -1.06 -10.84
C VAL A 69 -13.99 -0.24 -11.83
N CYS A 70 -13.80 -0.77 -13.03
CA CYS A 70 -13.00 -0.14 -14.08
C CYS A 70 -13.69 -0.35 -15.44
N TYR A 71 -13.54 0.62 -16.34
CA TYR A 71 -14.00 0.52 -17.72
C TYR A 71 -12.81 0.58 -18.68
N ILE A 72 -12.76 -0.34 -19.64
CA ILE A 72 -11.69 -0.40 -20.64
C ILE A 72 -11.97 0.60 -21.76
N VAL A 73 -11.35 1.78 -21.64
CA VAL A 73 -11.58 2.93 -22.54
C VAL A 73 -10.87 2.78 -23.88
N LYS A 74 -9.77 2.03 -23.90
CA LYS A 74 -8.98 1.68 -25.09
C LYS A 74 -8.42 0.28 -24.89
N ASN A 75 -8.06 -0.42 -25.96
CA ASN A 75 -7.38 -1.71 -25.84
C ASN A 75 -6.21 -1.60 -24.85
N ASP A 76 -6.21 -2.49 -23.86
CA ASP A 76 -5.21 -2.58 -22.80
C ASP A 76 -5.12 -1.36 -21.85
N LEU A 77 -6.13 -0.46 -21.88
CA LEU A 77 -6.18 0.71 -20.99
C LEU A 77 -7.54 0.82 -20.30
N GLY A 78 -7.57 0.73 -19.01
CA GLY A 78 -8.75 0.89 -18.16
C GLY A 78 -8.66 2.12 -17.25
N LEU A 79 -9.81 2.77 -17.04
CA LEU A 79 -10.01 3.84 -16.08
C LEU A 79 -11.13 3.44 -15.12
N GLY A 80 -10.96 3.75 -13.83
CA GLY A 80 -11.96 3.35 -12.86
C GLY A 80 -11.76 3.91 -11.48
N GLY A 81 -12.46 3.30 -10.54
CA GLY A 81 -12.39 3.61 -9.12
C GLY A 81 -12.19 2.36 -8.27
N LYS A 82 -11.55 2.55 -7.13
CA LYS A 82 -11.34 1.53 -6.11
C LYS A 82 -11.67 2.15 -4.76
N PHE A 83 -12.32 1.39 -3.93
CA PHE A 83 -12.47 1.69 -2.51
C PHE A 83 -11.61 0.74 -1.71
N ALA A 84 -11.06 1.17 -0.58
CA ALA A 84 -10.36 0.27 0.31
C ALA A 84 -10.73 0.52 1.76
N TYR A 85 -10.90 -0.56 2.48
CA TYR A 85 -10.98 -0.58 3.93
C TYR A 85 -9.81 -1.37 4.48
N SER A 86 -9.11 -0.84 5.49
CA SER A 86 -8.08 -1.57 6.21
C SER A 86 -8.27 -1.48 7.71
N ARG A 87 -7.98 -2.59 8.38
CA ARG A 87 -7.92 -2.70 9.83
C ARG A 87 -6.54 -3.23 10.22
N ASN A 88 -5.86 -2.47 11.09
CA ASN A 88 -4.57 -2.86 11.63
C ASN A 88 -4.69 -2.94 13.14
N LEU A 89 -4.21 -4.04 13.69
CA LEU A 89 -4.14 -4.29 15.12
C LEU A 89 -2.69 -4.60 15.47
N THR A 90 -2.12 -3.86 16.41
CA THR A 90 -0.81 -4.14 16.99
C THR A 90 -0.98 -4.28 18.48
N LYS A 91 -0.52 -5.39 19.01
CA LYS A 91 -0.41 -5.67 20.44
C LYS A 91 1.06 -5.84 20.75
N LEU A 92 1.63 -4.95 21.51
CA LEU A 92 2.99 -5.05 22.00
C LEU A 92 2.91 -5.36 23.49
N GLU A 93 3.37 -6.53 23.90
CA GLU A 93 3.35 -6.96 25.29
C GLU A 93 4.50 -6.32 26.05
N SER A 94 5.69 -6.31 25.46
CA SER A 94 6.89 -5.69 26.01
C SER A 94 7.82 -5.20 24.92
N ALA A 95 8.51 -4.10 25.19
CA ALA A 95 9.69 -3.66 24.45
C ALA A 95 10.54 -2.81 25.38
N SER A 96 11.85 -2.96 25.36
CA SER A 96 12.80 -2.21 26.15
C SER A 96 13.72 -1.40 25.26
N ILE A 97 13.74 -0.10 25.45
CA ILE A 97 14.67 0.80 24.76
C ILE A 97 15.88 0.99 25.66
N VAL A 98 17.02 0.48 25.23
CA VAL A 98 18.28 0.56 25.95
C VAL A 98 19.14 1.63 25.32
N LEU A 99 19.35 2.76 26.02
CA LEU A 99 20.17 3.86 25.53
C LEU A 99 21.63 3.69 25.99
N ASP A 100 21.82 3.23 27.20
CA ASP A 100 23.10 2.87 27.79
C ASP A 100 22.91 1.85 28.94
N SER A 101 23.99 1.46 29.60
CA SER A 101 23.95 0.46 30.66
C SER A 101 23.12 0.85 31.92
N GLU A 102 22.77 2.14 32.06
CA GLU A 102 22.02 2.65 33.22
C GLU A 102 20.64 3.17 32.83
N THR A 103 20.43 3.49 31.52
CA THR A 103 19.21 4.11 31.05
C THR A 103 18.41 3.13 30.16
N LYS A 104 17.34 2.58 30.74
CA LYS A 104 16.42 1.67 30.11
C LYS A 104 14.97 2.18 30.23
N TYR A 105 14.25 2.23 29.14
CA TYR A 105 12.82 2.56 29.11
C TYR A 105 12.01 1.36 28.67
N ASP A 106 11.17 0.85 29.55
CA ASP A 106 10.29 -0.27 29.24
C ASP A 106 8.92 0.24 28.78
N VAL A 107 8.52 -0.20 27.59
CA VAL A 107 7.18 0.01 27.05
C VAL A 107 6.42 -1.30 27.18
N ASN A 108 5.38 -1.30 28.00
CA ASN A 108 4.59 -2.49 28.25
C ASN A 108 3.13 -2.27 27.89
N ASN A 109 2.51 -3.33 27.36
CA ASN A 109 1.08 -3.40 27.06
C ASN A 109 0.59 -2.23 26.18
N LEU A 110 1.25 -2.08 25.03
CA LEU A 110 0.81 -1.14 24.00
C LEU A 110 -0.19 -1.84 23.06
N TYR A 111 -1.38 -1.32 22.99
CA TYR A 111 -2.43 -1.79 22.09
C TYR A 111 -2.81 -0.69 21.11
N THR A 112 -2.70 -0.96 19.82
CA THR A 112 -3.09 -0.01 18.76
C THR A 112 -4.07 -0.66 17.81
N LEU A 113 -5.25 -0.06 17.67
CA LEU A 113 -6.26 -0.47 16.71
C LEU A 113 -6.56 0.67 15.74
N SER A 114 -6.35 0.43 14.45
CA SER A 114 -6.57 1.41 13.39
C SER A 114 -7.60 0.91 12.39
N HIS A 115 -8.46 1.82 11.95
CA HIS A 115 -9.40 1.62 10.87
C HIS A 115 -9.20 2.74 9.84
N ASN A 116 -8.96 2.39 8.58
CA ASN A 116 -8.74 3.37 7.52
C ASN A 116 -9.62 3.07 6.32
N TYR A 117 -10.07 4.13 5.66
CA TYR A 117 -10.93 4.12 4.49
C TYR A 117 -10.30 4.97 3.39
N TYR A 118 -10.27 4.47 2.17
CA TYR A 118 -9.65 5.12 1.03
C TYR A 118 -10.55 5.04 -0.18
N GLY A 119 -10.67 6.17 -0.88
CA GLY A 119 -11.20 6.24 -2.24
C GLY A 119 -10.05 6.46 -3.21
N MET A 120 -10.06 5.77 -4.35
CA MET A 120 -8.99 5.84 -5.34
C MET A 120 -9.55 6.01 -6.73
N ALA A 121 -8.98 6.94 -7.50
CA ALA A 121 -9.05 6.93 -8.94
C ALA A 121 -7.90 6.07 -9.48
N ILE A 122 -8.20 5.18 -10.41
CA ILE A 122 -7.21 4.26 -10.96
C ILE A 122 -7.14 4.33 -12.48
N MET A 123 -5.93 4.16 -13.00
CA MET A 123 -5.66 3.93 -14.42
C MET A 123 -4.82 2.67 -14.55
N ARG A 124 -5.32 1.68 -15.28
CA ARG A 124 -4.64 0.40 -15.50
C ARG A 124 -4.17 0.27 -16.94
N ASN A 125 -2.92 -0.08 -17.11
CA ASN A 125 -2.34 -0.51 -18.38
C ASN A 125 -2.05 -2.00 -18.30
N TYR A 126 -2.52 -2.75 -19.28
CA TYR A 126 -2.33 -4.19 -19.38
C TYR A 126 -1.29 -4.54 -20.44
N PHE A 127 -0.55 -5.60 -20.21
CA PHE A 127 0.50 -6.10 -21.10
C PHE A 127 0.46 -7.63 -21.13
N SER A 128 0.29 -8.20 -22.32
CA SER A 128 0.38 -9.66 -22.48
C SER A 128 1.81 -10.15 -22.21
N LEU A 129 1.93 -11.33 -21.65
CA LEU A 129 3.23 -12.02 -21.56
C LEU A 129 3.52 -12.70 -22.92
N GLY A 130 4.30 -12.04 -23.76
CA GLY A 130 4.54 -12.46 -25.14
C GLY A 130 3.24 -12.53 -25.95
N THR A 131 2.92 -13.65 -26.54
CA THR A 131 1.69 -13.91 -27.28
C THR A 131 0.58 -14.54 -26.43
N SER A 132 0.77 -14.67 -25.13
CA SER A 132 -0.20 -15.28 -24.23
C SER A 132 -1.48 -14.44 -24.15
N LYS A 133 -2.62 -15.11 -24.29
CA LYS A 133 -3.94 -14.53 -24.02
C LYS A 133 -4.41 -14.73 -22.58
N ARG A 134 -3.68 -15.52 -21.78
CA ARG A 134 -4.05 -15.85 -20.40
C ARG A 134 -3.19 -15.17 -19.36
N PHE A 135 -1.90 -15.00 -19.63
CA PHE A 135 -0.94 -14.43 -18.69
C PHE A 135 -0.49 -13.05 -19.13
N GLY A 136 -0.49 -12.13 -18.22
CA GLY A 136 -0.05 -10.77 -18.47
C GLY A 136 0.40 -10.06 -17.20
N PHE A 137 0.82 -8.84 -17.41
CA PHE A 137 1.13 -7.88 -16.36
C PHE A 137 0.17 -6.70 -16.46
N PHE A 138 0.02 -5.98 -15.36
CA PHE A 138 -0.61 -4.68 -15.39
C PHE A 138 0.14 -3.70 -14.50
N ASN A 139 0.08 -2.43 -14.86
CA ASN A 139 0.46 -1.33 -13.99
C ASN A 139 -0.79 -0.55 -13.63
N GLU A 140 -1.03 -0.33 -12.36
CA GLU A 140 -2.13 0.49 -11.87
C GLU A 140 -1.56 1.78 -11.28
N LEU A 141 -1.78 2.90 -11.98
CA LEU A 141 -1.57 4.23 -11.43
C LEU A 141 -2.76 4.54 -10.51
N GLN A 142 -2.47 4.97 -9.29
CA GLN A 142 -3.46 5.25 -8.25
C GLN A 142 -3.33 6.68 -7.77
N LEU A 143 -4.44 7.40 -7.70
CA LEU A 143 -4.59 8.62 -6.92
C LEU A 143 -5.55 8.30 -5.77
N GLN A 144 -5.03 8.26 -4.56
CA GLN A 144 -5.75 7.83 -3.37
C GLN A 144 -5.96 9.01 -2.43
N VAL A 145 -7.17 9.12 -1.93
CA VAL A 145 -7.52 10.00 -0.83
C VAL A 145 -8.24 9.21 0.24
N GLY A 146 -7.92 9.47 1.49
CA GLY A 146 -8.55 8.74 2.58
C GLY A 146 -8.17 9.23 3.94
N GLY A 147 -8.54 8.45 4.92
CA GLY A 147 -8.21 8.71 6.30
C GLY A 147 -8.74 7.63 7.21
N GLY A 148 -8.50 7.81 8.49
CA GLY A 148 -8.89 6.81 9.46
C GLY A 148 -8.80 7.29 10.88
N GLN A 149 -9.00 6.33 11.75
CA GLN A 149 -8.99 6.51 13.19
C GLN A 149 -8.12 5.42 13.83
N SER A 150 -7.30 5.81 14.77
CA SER A 150 -6.53 4.90 15.61
C SER A 150 -6.81 5.15 17.07
N LYS A 151 -7.00 4.07 17.81
CA LYS A 151 -7.00 4.06 19.27
C LYS A 151 -5.72 3.42 19.74
N LEU A 152 -5.02 4.11 20.61
CA LEU A 152 -3.78 3.65 21.22
C LEU A 152 -3.99 3.64 22.73
N MET A 153 -3.67 2.51 23.36
CA MET A 153 -3.74 2.32 24.80
C MET A 153 -2.40 1.76 25.27
N GLN A 154 -1.90 2.31 26.35
CA GLN A 154 -0.65 1.88 26.98
C GLN A 154 -0.84 1.77 28.47
N GLY A 155 -0.21 0.77 29.11
CA GLY A 155 -0.22 0.56 30.54
C GLY A 155 -1.16 -0.56 31.01
N LYS A 156 -1.23 -0.75 32.32
CA LYS A 156 -2.09 -1.74 33.00
C LYS A 156 -2.85 -1.12 34.17
N GLY A 157 -4.08 -1.61 34.38
CA GLY A 157 -4.89 -1.24 35.55
C GLY A 157 -5.27 0.25 35.56
N ALA A 158 -4.93 0.94 36.65
CA ALA A 158 -5.27 2.35 36.87
C ALA A 158 -4.37 3.33 36.07
N ASP A 159 -3.22 2.87 35.56
CA ASP A 159 -2.23 3.71 34.86
C ASP A 159 -2.41 3.63 33.31
N ILE A 160 -3.60 3.29 32.85
CA ILE A 160 -3.88 3.22 31.41
C ILE A 160 -3.93 4.62 30.82
N ILE A 161 -3.03 4.87 29.86
CA ILE A 161 -3.02 6.08 29.04
C ILE A 161 -3.67 5.76 27.71
N GLY A 162 -4.74 6.50 27.37
CA GLY A 162 -5.47 6.38 26.12
C GLY A 162 -5.18 7.56 25.19
N SER A 163 -4.92 7.27 23.91
CA SER A 163 -4.80 8.28 22.85
C SER A 163 -5.69 7.93 21.68
N TYR A 164 -6.28 8.97 21.11
CA TYR A 164 -7.09 8.88 19.90
C TYR A 164 -6.45 9.68 18.77
N GLN A 165 -6.28 9.04 17.64
CA GLN A 165 -5.68 9.68 16.46
C GLN A 165 -6.68 9.66 15.30
N ARG A 166 -6.68 10.75 14.55
CA ARG A 166 -7.31 10.84 13.23
C ARG A 166 -6.25 11.17 12.21
N ASN A 167 -6.23 10.42 11.13
CA ASN A 167 -5.32 10.65 10.01
C ASN A 167 -6.11 10.98 8.75
N PHE A 168 -5.50 11.82 7.93
CA PHE A 168 -5.87 12.08 6.54
C PHE A 168 -4.66 11.77 5.68
N SER A 169 -4.86 11.08 4.56
CA SER A 169 -3.80 10.80 3.60
C SER A 169 -4.21 11.15 2.18
N LEU A 170 -3.23 11.59 1.41
CA LEU A 170 -3.29 11.78 -0.02
C LEU A 170 -2.06 11.10 -0.63
N ASP A 171 -2.29 10.13 -1.50
CA ASP A 171 -1.23 9.32 -2.06
C ASP A 171 -1.35 9.26 -3.58
N ILE A 172 -0.22 9.29 -4.27
CA ILE A 172 -0.11 9.02 -5.70
C ILE A 172 0.99 8.01 -5.93
N GLY A 173 0.71 6.97 -6.72
CA GLY A 173 1.72 5.96 -6.94
C GLY A 173 1.31 4.91 -7.98
N ILE A 174 2.21 3.96 -8.17
CA ILE A 174 2.10 2.88 -9.14
C ILE A 174 2.12 1.55 -8.40
N ALA A 175 1.17 0.67 -8.72
CA ALA A 175 1.08 -0.69 -8.21
C ALA A 175 1.20 -1.68 -9.38
N PRO A 176 2.38 -2.24 -9.63
CA PRO A 176 2.55 -3.28 -10.63
C PRO A 176 1.93 -4.59 -10.16
N GLY A 177 1.43 -5.37 -11.10
CA GLY A 177 0.82 -6.66 -10.82
C GLY A 177 0.88 -7.64 -11.97
N MET A 178 0.51 -8.86 -11.67
CA MET A 178 0.35 -9.96 -12.62
C MET A 178 -1.12 -10.35 -12.68
N ILE A 179 -1.55 -10.79 -13.86
CA ILE A 179 -2.92 -11.24 -14.11
C ILE A 179 -2.89 -12.55 -14.86
N MET A 180 -3.78 -13.45 -14.45
CA MET A 180 -3.99 -14.73 -15.09
C MET A 180 -5.48 -14.95 -15.34
N PHE A 181 -5.89 -14.98 -16.60
CA PHE A 181 -7.25 -15.33 -17.00
C PHE A 181 -7.52 -16.83 -16.81
N LEU A 182 -8.50 -17.16 -15.99
CA LEU A 182 -9.00 -18.52 -15.81
C LEU A 182 -9.89 -18.95 -16.97
N ASN A 183 -10.71 -18.01 -17.44
CA ASN A 183 -11.58 -18.14 -18.60
C ASN A 183 -11.72 -16.75 -19.28
N ASN A 184 -12.66 -16.60 -20.22
CA ASN A 184 -12.80 -15.36 -21.01
C ASN A 184 -13.28 -14.15 -20.18
N TYR A 185 -13.83 -14.36 -19.00
CA TYR A 185 -14.45 -13.32 -18.18
C TYR A 185 -13.98 -13.27 -16.72
N SER A 186 -13.13 -14.18 -16.28
CA SER A 186 -12.60 -14.15 -14.90
C SER A 186 -11.09 -14.29 -14.88
N ALA A 187 -10.45 -13.53 -14.00
CA ALA A 187 -9.02 -13.52 -13.81
C ALA A 187 -8.63 -13.49 -12.34
N LEU A 188 -7.47 -14.09 -12.05
CA LEU A 188 -6.75 -13.93 -10.79
C LEU A 188 -5.71 -12.84 -10.97
N GLU A 189 -5.58 -12.00 -9.96
CA GLU A 189 -4.64 -10.88 -9.93
C GLU A 189 -3.76 -10.97 -8.69
N VAL A 190 -2.50 -10.63 -8.87
CA VAL A 190 -1.55 -10.45 -7.77
C VAL A 190 -0.86 -9.12 -7.99
N ASN A 191 -0.89 -8.23 -7.01
CA ASN A 191 -0.16 -6.97 -7.08
C ASN A 191 0.71 -6.76 -5.85
N VAL A 192 1.73 -5.95 -6.00
CA VAL A 192 2.62 -5.52 -4.92
C VAL A 192 2.26 -4.12 -4.46
N GLY A 193 2.77 -3.74 -3.29
CA GLY A 193 2.49 -2.45 -2.67
C GLY A 193 2.83 -1.26 -3.56
N VAL A 194 2.14 -0.17 -3.34
CA VAL A 194 2.25 1.07 -4.12
C VAL A 194 3.63 1.71 -3.93
N LEU A 195 4.25 2.06 -5.05
CA LEU A 195 5.47 2.86 -5.11
C LEU A 195 5.07 4.29 -5.45
N GLY A 196 5.41 5.27 -4.61
CA GLY A 196 5.01 6.65 -4.93
C GLY A 196 5.20 7.63 -3.79
N PHE A 197 4.43 8.70 -3.85
CA PHE A 197 4.46 9.80 -2.89
C PHE A 197 3.22 9.74 -2.00
N SER A 198 3.44 9.99 -0.71
CA SER A 198 2.39 10.01 0.30
C SER A 198 2.49 11.28 1.14
N TYR A 199 1.35 11.94 1.30
CA TYR A 199 1.15 13.03 2.26
C TYR A 199 0.22 12.55 3.37
N ASN A 200 0.67 12.64 4.62
CA ASN A 200 -0.11 12.25 5.78
C ASN A 200 -0.21 13.40 6.78
N HIS A 201 -1.42 13.63 7.26
CA HIS A 201 -1.70 14.56 8.35
C HIS A 201 -2.42 13.83 9.47
N THR A 202 -1.81 13.77 10.65
CA THR A 202 -2.36 13.10 11.83
C THR A 202 -2.60 14.10 12.94
N LYS A 203 -3.80 14.07 13.51
CA LYS A 203 -4.17 14.76 14.74
C LYS A 203 -4.32 13.74 15.85
N GLN A 204 -3.67 14.00 16.97
CA GLN A 204 -3.71 13.14 18.15
C GLN A 204 -4.28 13.90 19.34
N ILE A 205 -5.13 13.24 20.12
CA ILE A 205 -5.64 13.70 21.39
C ILE A 205 -5.23 12.64 22.44
N SER A 206 -4.43 13.04 23.41
CA SER A 206 -3.99 12.17 24.49
C SER A 206 -4.64 12.60 25.79
N ASN A 207 -5.15 11.63 26.57
CA ASN A 207 -5.82 11.85 27.87
C ASN A 207 -6.90 12.95 27.83
N GLN A 208 -7.61 13.10 26.71
CA GLN A 208 -8.68 14.08 26.47
C GLN A 208 -8.25 15.57 26.60
N ILE A 209 -7.01 15.88 26.88
CA ILE A 209 -6.53 17.25 27.18
C ILE A 209 -5.43 17.69 26.21
N TYR A 210 -4.45 16.80 25.92
CA TYR A 210 -3.29 17.16 25.10
C TYR A 210 -3.58 16.93 23.62
N GLN A 211 -3.46 17.99 22.83
CA GLN A 211 -3.60 17.93 21.35
C GLN A 211 -2.22 18.03 20.68
N SER A 212 -1.95 17.14 19.77
CA SER A 212 -0.74 17.15 18.95
C SER A 212 -1.11 17.02 17.47
N ASN A 213 -0.38 17.73 16.61
CA ASN A 213 -0.52 17.67 15.17
C ASN A 213 0.80 17.18 14.57
N PHE A 214 0.74 16.15 13.74
CA PHE A 214 1.88 15.62 13.03
C PHE A 214 1.62 15.61 11.52
N ARG A 215 2.57 16.12 10.75
CA ARG A 215 2.54 16.09 9.28
C ARG A 215 3.76 15.34 8.78
N SER A 216 3.55 14.43 7.85
CA SER A 216 4.63 13.65 7.24
C SER A 216 4.44 13.61 5.73
N ASN A 217 5.53 13.85 5.02
CA ASN A 217 5.64 13.62 3.60
C ASN A 217 6.64 12.48 3.41
N SER A 218 6.28 11.52 2.59
CA SER A 218 7.17 10.40 2.29
C SER A 218 7.16 10.08 0.80
N ALA A 219 8.33 9.74 0.28
CA ALA A 219 8.49 9.16 -1.04
C ALA A 219 8.93 7.71 -0.85
N ASN A 220 8.17 6.79 -1.42
CA ASN A 220 8.42 5.37 -1.25
C ASN A 220 8.77 4.74 -2.60
N PHE A 221 10.04 4.38 -2.78
CA PHE A 221 10.57 3.75 -4.00
C PHE A 221 10.96 2.28 -3.77
N LYS A 222 10.62 1.73 -2.60
CA LYS A 222 10.85 0.33 -2.27
C LYS A 222 9.62 -0.51 -2.60
N ILE A 223 9.82 -1.62 -3.32
CA ILE A 223 8.81 -2.67 -3.44
C ILE A 223 8.75 -3.38 -2.09
N ASN A 224 7.61 -3.30 -1.44
CA ASN A 224 7.38 -4.04 -0.20
C ASN A 224 6.75 -5.40 -0.55
N LEU A 225 7.57 -6.44 -0.58
CA LEU A 225 7.11 -7.80 -0.85
C LEU A 225 6.13 -8.33 0.21
N MET A 226 6.11 -7.73 1.41
CA MET A 226 5.11 -8.05 2.44
C MET A 226 3.73 -7.44 2.17
N SER A 227 3.62 -6.56 1.15
CA SER A 227 2.36 -5.93 0.73
C SER A 227 1.76 -6.59 -0.52
N ILE A 228 1.85 -7.92 -0.61
CA ILE A 228 1.24 -8.66 -1.71
C ILE A 228 -0.27 -8.71 -1.48
N SER A 229 -1.03 -8.35 -2.50
CA SER A 229 -2.49 -8.46 -2.53
C SER A 229 -2.92 -9.47 -3.57
N PHE A 230 -3.87 -10.30 -3.21
CA PHE A 230 -4.52 -11.25 -4.11
C PHE A 230 -5.90 -10.73 -4.48
N GLY A 231 -6.26 -10.85 -5.73
CA GLY A 231 -7.54 -10.38 -6.24
C GLY A 231 -8.16 -11.32 -7.25
N VAL A 232 -9.47 -11.14 -7.39
CA VAL A 232 -10.27 -11.76 -8.45
C VAL A 232 -10.95 -10.63 -9.21
N SER A 233 -10.95 -10.69 -10.52
CA SER A 233 -11.64 -9.73 -11.37
C SER A 233 -12.48 -10.42 -12.43
N PHE A 234 -13.60 -9.79 -12.78
CA PHE A 234 -14.56 -10.22 -13.78
C PHE A 234 -14.63 -9.16 -14.87
N TYR A 235 -14.48 -9.60 -16.12
CA TYR A 235 -14.50 -8.82 -17.35
C TYR A 235 -15.83 -9.06 -18.05
N LEU A 236 -16.67 -8.04 -18.13
CA LEU A 236 -18.07 -8.08 -18.61
C LEU A 236 -18.25 -7.26 -19.86
#